data_acefe8945a27dedc32e72f40d0d8d149
#
_entry.id   acefe8945a27dedc32e72f40d0d8d149
#
_cell.length_a   1.000
_cell.length_b   1.000
_cell.length_c   1.000
_cell.angle_alpha   90.00
_cell.angle_beta   90.00
_cell.angle_gamma   90.00
#
_symmetry.space_group_name_H-M   'P 1'
#
loop_
_entity.id
_entity.type
_entity.pdbx_description
1 polymer ?
#
loop_
_entity_poly.entity_id
_entity_poly.type
_entity_poly.pdbx_seq_one_letter_code
_entity_poly.pdbx_strand_id
1 'polypeptide(L)'
;MVVRFEFSEYPRPPQKLDHIHIDGREIVEMLDSHQLFGFWRTELDTGHVFWSSDIFEIYGMEFTDGPINLARSNAAVHPDDLPYMLELFERAAEEKTGFHYILRLKDGPARYKYVRSVGKFRVTPEGREELYGILEQFHEQVPLVGIIGGVTAKSPTARKTA
;
A
#
# COMPACT_ATOMS: atom_id res chain seq x y z
N MET A 1 -7.81 -17.47 -8.67
CA MET A 1 -6.62 -18.33 -8.40
C MET A 1 -5.56 -17.42 -7.84
N VAL A 2 -5.06 -17.70 -6.64
CA VAL A 2 -3.93 -16.98 -6.04
C VAL A 2 -2.65 -17.72 -6.40
N VAL A 3 -1.67 -17.01 -6.95
CA VAL A 3 -0.36 -17.56 -7.28
C VAL A 3 0.60 -17.24 -6.14
N ARG A 4 1.21 -18.24 -5.55
CA ARG A 4 2.24 -18.08 -4.51
C ARG A 4 3.62 -18.00 -5.14
N PHE A 5 4.41 -17.04 -4.70
CA PHE A 5 5.81 -16.90 -5.06
C PHE A 5 6.67 -16.85 -3.79
N GLU A 6 7.83 -17.47 -3.85
CA GLU A 6 8.91 -17.20 -2.92
C GLU A 6 9.97 -16.40 -3.67
N PHE A 7 10.21 -15.18 -3.19
CA PHE A 7 11.28 -14.35 -3.74
C PHE A 7 12.53 -14.56 -2.89
N SER A 8 13.60 -15.02 -3.52
CA SER A 8 14.92 -14.89 -2.92
C SER A 8 15.34 -13.42 -3.06
N GLU A 9 15.45 -12.70 -1.95
CA GLU A 9 16.06 -11.37 -1.98
C GLU A 9 17.55 -11.53 -2.31
N TYR A 10 17.92 -11.23 -3.55
CA TYR A 10 19.31 -10.93 -3.84
C TYR A 10 19.59 -9.56 -3.24
N PRO A 11 20.63 -9.43 -2.38
CA PRO A 11 20.99 -8.13 -1.83
C PRO A 11 21.36 -7.20 -2.99
N ARG A 12 20.47 -6.26 -3.28
CA ARG A 12 20.74 -5.20 -4.25
C ARG A 12 21.49 -4.09 -3.52
N PRO A 13 22.53 -3.50 -4.12
CA PRO A 13 23.16 -2.34 -3.55
C PRO A 13 22.15 -1.19 -3.47
N PRO A 14 22.19 -0.33 -2.44
CA PRO A 14 21.35 0.85 -2.34
C PRO A 14 21.43 1.69 -3.61
N GLN A 15 20.32 2.31 -3.99
CA GLN A 15 20.33 3.28 -5.09
C GLN A 15 21.21 4.47 -4.73
N LYS A 16 21.97 4.98 -5.70
CA LYS A 16 22.72 6.21 -5.55
C LYS A 16 21.80 7.38 -5.86
N LEU A 17 21.39 8.12 -4.83
CA LEU A 17 20.42 9.22 -4.95
C LEU A 17 21.06 10.61 -4.79
N ASP A 18 22.23 10.70 -4.20
CA ASP A 18 22.86 11.97 -3.81
C ASP A 18 23.04 12.95 -4.99
N HIS A 19 23.34 12.43 -6.18
CA HIS A 19 23.60 13.23 -7.38
C HIS A 19 22.34 13.76 -8.06
N ILE A 20 21.15 13.27 -7.71
CA ILE A 20 19.88 13.74 -8.30
C ILE A 20 19.16 14.77 -7.42
N HIS A 21 19.65 15.01 -6.20
CA HIS A 21 19.15 16.03 -5.28
C HIS A 21 17.62 15.97 -5.04
N ILE A 22 17.05 14.76 -4.86
CA ILE A 22 15.65 14.56 -4.52
C ILE A 22 15.59 13.99 -3.11
N ASP A 23 14.86 14.65 -2.21
CA ASP A 23 14.69 14.18 -0.84
C ASP A 23 13.49 13.22 -0.67
N GLY A 24 13.39 12.62 0.53
CA GLY A 24 12.34 11.65 0.79
C GLY A 24 10.93 12.24 0.75
N ARG A 25 10.75 13.51 1.10
CA ARG A 25 9.47 14.20 1.04
C ARG A 25 9.02 14.40 -0.40
N GLU A 26 9.92 14.88 -1.23
CA GLU A 26 9.67 15.07 -2.66
C GLU A 26 9.31 13.75 -3.35
N ILE A 27 9.93 12.62 -2.93
CA ILE A 27 9.59 11.29 -3.43
C ILE A 27 8.13 10.94 -3.07
N VAL A 28 7.73 11.16 -1.81
CA VAL A 28 6.35 10.91 -1.37
C VAL A 28 5.37 11.78 -2.16
N GLU A 29 5.62 13.09 -2.28
CA GLU A 29 4.78 14.01 -3.05
C GLU A 29 4.62 13.59 -4.52
N MET A 30 5.69 13.06 -5.14
CA MET A 30 5.62 12.54 -6.50
C MET A 30 4.77 11.27 -6.60
N LEU A 31 4.88 10.36 -5.63
CA LEU A 31 4.08 9.12 -5.60
C LEU A 31 2.60 9.43 -5.42
N ASP A 32 2.25 10.36 -4.53
CA ASP A 32 0.87 10.76 -4.26
C ASP A 32 0.24 11.57 -5.41
N SER A 33 1.05 12.13 -6.30
CA SER A 33 0.57 13.07 -7.31
C SER A 33 -0.28 12.44 -8.44
N HIS A 34 -0.21 11.13 -8.63
CA HIS A 34 -0.86 10.44 -9.75
C HIS A 34 -1.71 9.24 -9.36
N GLN A 35 -1.60 8.75 -8.13
CA GLN A 35 -2.41 7.66 -7.61
C GLN A 35 -2.46 7.70 -6.08
N LEU A 36 -3.47 7.04 -5.50
CA LEU A 36 -3.53 6.85 -4.05
C LEU A 36 -2.40 5.89 -3.62
N PHE A 37 -1.54 6.39 -2.74
CA PHE A 37 -0.35 5.72 -2.28
C PHE A 37 -0.17 5.94 -0.78
N GLY A 38 -0.27 4.89 -0.01
CA GLY A 38 -0.24 5.02 1.43
C GLY A 38 0.84 4.20 2.11
N PHE A 39 1.03 4.50 3.39
CA PHE A 39 2.00 3.87 4.28
C PHE A 39 1.28 3.21 5.43
N TRP A 40 1.81 2.07 5.89
CA TRP A 40 1.25 1.35 7.02
C TRP A 40 2.37 0.78 7.90
N ARG A 41 2.03 0.56 9.16
CA ARG A 41 2.86 -0.21 10.09
C ARG A 41 1.97 -1.06 11.00
N THR A 42 2.52 -2.17 11.45
CA THR A 42 1.90 -3.07 12.41
C THR A 42 2.87 -3.31 13.56
N GLU A 43 2.43 -3.06 14.77
CA GLU A 43 3.16 -3.42 15.99
C GLU A 43 2.91 -4.90 16.28
N LEU A 44 3.96 -5.71 16.36
CA LEU A 44 3.81 -7.17 16.51
C LEU A 44 3.43 -7.60 17.93
N ASP A 45 3.77 -6.79 18.93
CA ASP A 45 3.45 -7.03 20.34
C ASP A 45 1.95 -6.77 20.66
N THR A 46 1.38 -5.73 20.08
CA THR A 46 -0.02 -5.33 20.32
C THR A 46 -0.97 -5.80 19.24
N GLY A 47 -0.46 -6.12 18.05
CA GLY A 47 -1.26 -6.38 16.86
C GLY A 47 -1.93 -5.12 16.28
N HIS A 48 -1.60 -3.94 16.77
CA HIS A 48 -2.17 -2.69 16.27
C HIS A 48 -1.60 -2.33 14.90
N VAL A 49 -2.48 -1.94 13.99
CA VAL A 49 -2.16 -1.50 12.63
C VAL A 49 -2.51 -0.02 12.48
N PHE A 50 -1.60 0.74 11.90
CA PHE A 50 -1.75 2.18 11.64
C PHE A 50 -1.57 2.46 10.15
N TRP A 51 -2.41 3.32 9.61
CA TRP A 51 -2.43 3.69 8.20
C TRP A 51 -2.29 5.19 8.00
N SER A 52 -1.64 5.59 6.91
CA SER A 52 -1.75 6.95 6.40
C SER A 52 -3.11 7.21 5.75
N SER A 53 -3.46 8.47 5.53
CA SER A 53 -4.76 8.91 5.01
C SER A 53 -5.22 8.19 3.75
N ASP A 54 -4.32 8.01 2.79
CA ASP A 54 -4.64 7.44 1.48
C ASP A 54 -5.08 5.97 1.55
N ILE A 55 -4.59 5.20 2.54
CA ILE A 55 -5.06 3.81 2.71
C ILE A 55 -6.52 3.79 3.16
N PHE A 56 -6.93 4.72 4.02
CA PHE A 56 -8.34 4.82 4.40
C PHE A 56 -9.22 5.11 3.19
N GLU A 57 -8.79 6.00 2.29
CA GLU A 57 -9.49 6.29 1.04
C GLU A 57 -9.55 5.05 0.12
N ILE A 58 -8.42 4.32 -0.03
CA ILE A 58 -8.38 3.07 -0.79
C ILE A 58 -9.37 2.05 -0.24
N TYR A 59 -9.50 1.92 1.08
CA TYR A 59 -10.42 0.99 1.72
C TYR A 59 -11.86 1.52 1.85
N GLY A 60 -12.11 2.80 1.57
CA GLY A 60 -13.39 3.45 1.80
C GLY A 60 -13.77 3.50 3.28
N MET A 61 -12.78 3.69 4.15
CA MET A 61 -12.94 3.77 5.60
C MET A 61 -12.72 5.20 6.08
N GLU A 62 -13.38 5.55 7.19
CA GLU A 62 -13.19 6.82 7.86
C GLU A 62 -11.81 6.89 8.51
N PHE A 63 -11.14 8.05 8.36
CA PHE A 63 -9.81 8.28 8.89
C PHE A 63 -9.76 8.27 10.43
N THR A 64 -8.69 7.72 10.99
CA THR A 64 -8.32 7.82 12.40
C THR A 64 -6.80 7.89 12.55
N ASP A 65 -6.32 8.65 13.51
CA ASP A 65 -4.90 8.68 13.90
C ASP A 65 -4.49 7.45 14.73
N GLY A 66 -5.47 6.75 15.28
CA GLY A 66 -5.26 5.54 16.09
C GLY A 66 -5.18 4.25 15.28
N PRO A 67 -5.14 3.10 15.99
CA PRO A 67 -5.20 1.80 15.34
C PRO A 67 -6.48 1.63 14.52
N ILE A 68 -6.36 0.99 13.36
CA ILE A 68 -7.51 0.72 12.49
C ILE A 68 -8.42 -0.37 13.06
N ASN A 69 -9.65 -0.40 12.60
CA ASN A 69 -10.56 -1.51 12.86
C ASN A 69 -10.23 -2.69 11.93
N LEU A 70 -9.47 -3.67 12.44
CA LEU A 70 -9.04 -4.85 11.69
C LEU A 70 -10.21 -5.69 11.16
N ALA A 71 -11.28 -5.83 11.92
CA ALA A 71 -12.44 -6.59 11.46
C ALA A 71 -13.07 -5.96 10.22
N ARG A 72 -13.13 -4.62 10.19
CA ARG A 72 -13.67 -3.87 9.05
C ARG A 72 -12.72 -3.91 7.84
N SER A 73 -11.43 -3.75 8.05
CA SER A 73 -10.45 -3.84 6.97
C SER A 73 -10.39 -5.23 6.36
N ASN A 74 -10.40 -6.29 7.17
CA ASN A 74 -10.42 -7.67 6.70
C ASN A 74 -11.71 -7.98 5.92
N ALA A 75 -12.87 -7.44 6.35
CA ALA A 75 -14.13 -7.61 5.64
C ALA A 75 -14.15 -6.93 4.26
N ALA A 76 -13.26 -5.99 3.99
CA ALA A 76 -13.11 -5.37 2.68
C ALA A 76 -12.30 -6.25 1.70
N VAL A 77 -11.47 -7.16 2.18
CA VAL A 77 -10.70 -8.08 1.34
C VAL A 77 -11.62 -9.13 0.72
N HIS A 78 -11.31 -9.55 -0.51
CA HIS A 78 -12.05 -10.64 -1.15
C HIS A 78 -11.96 -11.92 -0.29
N PRO A 79 -13.07 -12.65 -0.10
CA PRO A 79 -13.07 -13.83 0.78
C PRO A 79 -12.04 -14.90 0.43
N ASP A 80 -11.77 -15.10 -0.86
CA ASP A 80 -10.76 -16.07 -1.31
C ASP A 80 -9.33 -15.60 -1.06
N ASP A 81 -9.10 -14.29 -0.96
CA ASP A 81 -7.76 -13.71 -0.79
C ASP A 81 -7.39 -13.53 0.69
N LEU A 82 -8.40 -13.33 1.55
CA LEU A 82 -8.20 -13.04 2.98
C LEU A 82 -7.35 -14.10 3.70
N PRO A 83 -7.61 -15.42 3.56
CA PRO A 83 -6.79 -16.43 4.24
C PRO A 83 -5.32 -16.36 3.87
N TYR A 84 -5.00 -16.09 2.59
CA TYR A 84 -3.63 -15.95 2.13
C TYR A 84 -2.94 -14.69 2.67
N MET A 85 -3.69 -13.60 2.77
CA MET A 85 -3.17 -12.37 3.38
C MET A 85 -2.81 -12.59 4.85
N LEU A 86 -3.69 -13.22 5.62
CA LEU A 86 -3.46 -13.49 7.05
C LEU A 86 -2.28 -14.43 7.27
N GLU A 87 -2.19 -15.53 6.51
CA GLU A 87 -1.05 -16.45 6.53
C GLU A 87 0.27 -15.73 6.19
N LEU A 88 0.25 -14.83 5.20
CA LEU A 88 1.43 -14.08 4.79
C LEU A 88 1.93 -13.15 5.89
N PHE A 89 1.03 -12.44 6.57
CA PHE A 89 1.39 -11.58 7.71
C PHE A 89 1.94 -12.37 8.89
N GLU A 90 1.32 -13.50 9.24
CA GLU A 90 1.77 -14.40 10.29
C GLU A 90 3.19 -14.91 9.99
N ARG A 91 3.40 -15.43 8.80
CA ARG A 91 4.70 -15.91 8.34
C ARG A 91 5.76 -14.81 8.32
N ALA A 92 5.42 -13.62 7.83
CA ALA A 92 6.35 -12.49 7.81
C ALA A 92 6.77 -12.05 9.21
N ALA A 93 5.85 -12.10 10.18
CA ALA A 93 6.14 -11.79 11.57
C ALA A 93 7.05 -12.86 12.22
N GLU A 94 6.77 -14.15 12.00
CA GLU A 94 7.54 -15.29 12.55
C GLU A 94 8.95 -15.35 11.97
N GLU A 95 9.07 -15.25 10.64
CA GLU A 95 10.35 -15.34 9.92
C GLU A 95 11.14 -14.02 9.92
N LYS A 96 10.56 -12.92 10.44
CA LYS A 96 11.15 -11.57 10.48
C LYS A 96 11.62 -11.11 9.11
N THR A 97 10.75 -11.29 8.12
CA THR A 97 11.04 -11.06 6.70
C THR A 97 10.06 -10.09 6.05
N GLY A 98 10.36 -9.67 4.82
CA GLY A 98 9.48 -8.87 3.99
C GLY A 98 8.46 -9.72 3.22
N PHE A 99 7.50 -9.03 2.61
CA PHE A 99 6.50 -9.66 1.76
C PHE A 99 6.01 -8.72 0.66
N HIS A 100 5.32 -9.32 -0.30
CA HIS A 100 4.62 -8.62 -1.36
C HIS A 100 3.32 -9.35 -1.67
N TYR A 101 2.25 -8.60 -1.88
CA TYR A 101 0.99 -9.15 -2.37
C TYR A 101 0.30 -8.22 -3.36
N ILE A 102 -0.54 -8.81 -4.19
CA ILE A 102 -1.62 -8.14 -4.92
C ILE A 102 -2.91 -8.87 -4.55
N LEU A 103 -3.87 -8.14 -4.01
CA LEU A 103 -5.15 -8.69 -3.54
C LEU A 103 -6.32 -7.87 -4.08
N ARG A 104 -7.50 -8.45 -3.98
CA ARG A 104 -8.76 -7.80 -4.35
C ARG A 104 -9.41 -7.18 -3.13
N LEU A 105 -9.77 -5.90 -3.23
CA LEU A 105 -10.62 -5.21 -2.28
C LEU A 105 -12.00 -4.94 -2.88
N LYS A 106 -13.02 -4.96 -2.05
CA LYS A 106 -14.39 -4.56 -2.45
C LYS A 106 -14.40 -3.12 -2.94
N ASP A 107 -15.03 -2.90 -4.09
CA ASP A 107 -15.24 -1.60 -4.72
C ASP A 107 -16.73 -1.44 -5.09
N GLY A 108 -17.56 -1.39 -4.06
CA GLY A 108 -19.02 -1.41 -4.21
C GLY A 108 -19.62 -2.82 -4.14
N PRO A 109 -20.92 -2.97 -4.49
CA PRO A 109 -21.70 -4.20 -4.20
C PRO A 109 -21.22 -5.46 -4.93
N ALA A 110 -20.67 -5.32 -6.14
CA ALA A 110 -20.33 -6.46 -6.99
C ALA A 110 -18.99 -6.29 -7.73
N ARG A 111 -18.18 -5.32 -7.36
CA ARG A 111 -16.90 -5.05 -8.00
C ARG A 111 -15.76 -5.16 -7.02
N TYR A 112 -14.59 -5.41 -7.57
CA TYR A 112 -13.33 -5.44 -6.85
C TYR A 112 -12.31 -4.56 -7.57
N LYS A 113 -11.44 -3.96 -6.79
CA LYS A 113 -10.23 -3.30 -7.25
C LYS A 113 -9.03 -4.06 -6.73
N TYR A 114 -7.91 -3.95 -7.40
CA TYR A 114 -6.66 -4.56 -6.97
C TYR A 114 -5.84 -3.57 -6.16
N VAL A 115 -5.23 -4.06 -5.10
CA VAL A 115 -4.25 -3.33 -4.31
C VAL A 115 -2.96 -4.12 -4.26
N ARG A 116 -1.84 -3.40 -4.31
CA ARG A 116 -0.51 -3.95 -4.12
C ARG A 116 0.08 -3.45 -2.82
N SER A 117 0.68 -4.32 -2.05
CA SER A 117 1.44 -3.95 -0.86
C SER A 117 2.81 -4.60 -0.85
N VAL A 118 3.78 -3.85 -0.37
CA VAL A 118 5.12 -4.34 -0.06
C VAL A 118 5.39 -4.02 1.39
N GLY A 119 5.81 -5.02 2.15
CA GLY A 119 6.14 -4.89 3.56
C GLY A 119 7.54 -5.35 3.87
N LYS A 120 8.09 -4.83 4.96
CA LYS A 120 9.37 -5.21 5.52
C LYS A 120 9.26 -5.36 7.04
N PHE A 121 10.14 -6.16 7.60
CA PHE A 121 10.33 -6.24 9.04
C PHE A 121 11.37 -5.22 9.50
N ARG A 122 11.17 -4.67 10.69
CA ARG A 122 12.18 -3.86 11.40
C ARG A 122 12.09 -4.02 12.91
N VAL A 123 13.17 -3.66 13.58
CA VAL A 123 13.19 -3.39 15.03
C VAL A 123 13.40 -1.89 15.19
N THR A 124 12.54 -1.22 15.96
CA THR A 124 12.66 0.22 16.22
C THR A 124 13.83 0.49 17.19
N PRO A 125 14.30 1.76 17.29
CA PRO A 125 15.33 2.13 18.29
C PRO A 125 14.96 1.75 19.73
N GLU A 126 13.66 1.70 20.05
CA GLU A 126 13.12 1.31 21.35
C GLU A 126 12.99 -0.21 21.54
N GLY A 127 13.41 -0.99 20.54
CA GLY A 127 13.39 -2.45 20.56
C GLY A 127 12.05 -3.09 20.19
N ARG A 128 11.10 -2.36 19.66
CA ARG A 128 9.81 -2.90 19.19
C ARG A 128 9.95 -3.57 17.84
N GLU A 129 9.35 -4.72 17.69
CA GLU A 129 9.25 -5.41 16.41
C GLU A 129 8.02 -4.94 15.63
N GLU A 130 8.23 -4.57 14.37
CA GLU A 130 7.19 -4.06 13.50
C GLU A 130 7.31 -4.64 12.08
N LEU A 131 6.15 -4.81 11.44
CA LEU A 131 6.06 -4.84 9.98
C LEU A 131 5.61 -3.46 9.52
N TYR A 132 6.19 -2.96 8.44
CA TYR A 132 5.85 -1.66 7.87
C TYR A 132 6.00 -1.70 6.35
N GLY A 133 5.29 -0.83 5.68
CA GLY A 133 5.36 -0.82 4.22
C GLY A 133 4.46 0.18 3.54
N ILE A 134 4.22 -0.10 2.28
CA ILE A 134 3.40 0.70 1.39
C ILE A 134 2.20 -0.10 0.89
N LEU A 135 1.14 0.61 0.53
CA LEU A 135 -0.02 0.07 -0.15
C LEU A 135 -0.50 1.07 -1.21
N GLU A 136 -0.75 0.58 -2.39
CA GLU A 136 -1.27 1.38 -3.49
C GLU A 136 -2.43 0.66 -4.20
N GLN A 137 -3.32 1.42 -4.81
CA GLN A 137 -4.31 0.85 -5.70
C GLN A 137 -3.63 0.51 -7.03
N PHE A 138 -3.74 -0.75 -7.44
CA PHE A 138 -3.14 -1.23 -8.67
C PHE A 138 -4.11 -1.06 -9.83
N HIS A 139 -3.69 -0.30 -10.85
CA HIS A 139 -4.44 -0.10 -12.09
C HIS A 139 -3.81 -0.86 -13.24
N GLU A 140 -4.63 -1.24 -14.21
CA GLU A 140 -4.13 -1.79 -15.46
C GLU A 140 -3.16 -0.81 -16.12
N GLN A 141 -2.01 -1.32 -16.54
CA GLN A 141 -0.99 -0.49 -17.17
C GLN A 141 -1.32 -0.28 -18.64
N VAL A 142 -1.60 0.97 -18.99
CA VAL A 142 -1.81 1.41 -20.37
C VAL A 142 -0.81 2.51 -20.72
N PRO A 143 -0.39 2.63 -21.98
CA PRO A 143 0.42 3.78 -22.40
C PRO A 143 -0.32 5.08 -22.12
N LEU A 144 0.29 5.95 -21.31
CA LEU A 144 -0.30 7.20 -20.87
C LEU A 144 0.77 8.30 -20.88
N VAL A 145 0.42 9.45 -21.43
CA VAL A 145 1.22 10.66 -21.36
C VAL A 145 0.32 11.80 -20.90
N GLY A 146 0.75 12.51 -19.86
CA GLY A 146 -0.04 13.59 -19.31
C GLY A 146 0.80 14.63 -18.58
N ILE A 147 0.18 15.76 -18.29
CA ILE A 147 0.75 16.82 -17.46
C ILE A 147 -0.07 16.90 -16.18
N ILE A 148 0.60 16.86 -15.05
CA ILE A 148 -0.02 17.12 -13.75
C ILE A 148 0.02 18.63 -13.55
N GLY A 149 -1.14 19.30 -13.76
CA GLY A 149 -1.28 20.73 -13.55
C GLY A 149 -1.28 21.11 -12.07
N GLY A 150 -0.79 22.31 -11.76
CA GLY A 150 -0.95 22.88 -10.41
C GLY A 150 -2.42 23.02 -10.05
N VAL A 151 -2.70 23.00 -8.74
CA VAL A 151 -4.05 23.00 -8.16
C VAL A 151 -4.85 24.23 -8.62
N THR A 152 -5.65 24.07 -9.66
CA THR A 152 -6.80 24.92 -9.88
C THR A 152 -8.04 24.13 -9.49
N ALA A 153 -8.80 24.65 -8.54
CA ALA A 153 -10.00 24.05 -8.00
C ALA A 153 -11.13 24.02 -9.07
N LYS A 154 -10.97 23.20 -10.11
CA LYS A 154 -12.05 22.79 -11.02
C LYS A 154 -11.70 21.43 -11.61
N SER A 155 -12.55 20.46 -11.32
CA SER A 155 -12.51 19.14 -11.95
C SER A 155 -12.47 19.26 -13.47
N PRO A 156 -11.56 18.61 -14.18
CA PRO A 156 -11.59 18.57 -15.62
C PRO A 156 -12.78 17.72 -16.05
N THR A 157 -13.74 18.35 -16.70
CA THR A 157 -14.78 17.65 -17.46
C THR A 157 -14.07 16.89 -18.60
N ALA A 158 -14.09 15.57 -18.55
CA ALA A 158 -13.54 14.74 -19.61
C ALA A 158 -14.22 15.11 -20.93
N ARG A 159 -13.52 15.79 -21.82
CA ARG A 159 -13.96 15.96 -23.22
C ARG A 159 -13.84 14.60 -23.90
N LYS A 160 -14.99 13.95 -24.12
CA LYS A 160 -15.09 12.89 -25.12
C LYS A 160 -14.85 13.54 -26.49
N THR A 161 -13.71 13.32 -27.07
CA THR A 161 -13.51 13.51 -28.51
C THR A 161 -14.09 12.31 -29.21
N ALA A 162 -15.02 12.60 -30.09
CA ALA A 162 -15.68 11.66 -31.02
C ALA A 162 -14.64 11.13 -32.03
#